data_3285dd5fd6cd63300707ff2b8dd77fb1
#
_entry.id   3285dd5fd6cd63300707ff2b8dd77fb1
#
_cell.length_a   1.000
_cell.length_b   1.000
_cell.length_c   1.000
_cell.angle_alpha   90.00
_cell.angle_beta   90.00
_cell.angle_gamma   90.00
#
_symmetry.space_group_name_H-M   'P 1'
#
loop_
_entity.id
_entity.type
_entity.pdbx_description
1 polymer ?
#
loop_
_entity_poly.entity_id
_entity_poly.type
_entity_poly.pdbx_seq_one_letter_code
_entity_poly.pdbx_strand_id
1 'polypeptide(L)'
;MTESEKMEVRRMYQEGVSISELSRRTGHDRKTIRKVVQEQEDGKKPLSGTKRKGSKLESYKPYVEQRMRFGVLNAERILREIREQGYTGGITVLREFMHPLRPVVSAKATRRFETGPGEQAQIDLGAFPYIDTEGNRRTLWCFAMVLSYSRMLYLEFIKASDQLHILQALRNALEFFEGVPKTILSDNCAPLVLSNDGHGHVDWQPVYLDFAKYYGFVPKACKPYRSRTKGKIERPIRYIRDSFWPTAFVDLAEVN
;
A
#
# COMPACT_ATOMS: atom_id res chain seq x y z
N MET A 1 37.54 1.87 17.36
CA MET A 1 38.34 1.32 18.49
C MET A 1 38.22 -0.20 18.46
N THR A 2 39.30 -0.92 18.33
CA THR A 2 39.37 -2.38 18.32
C THR A 2 39.18 -2.96 19.73
N GLU A 3 38.89 -4.26 19.87
CA GLU A 3 38.79 -4.87 21.21
C GLU A 3 40.10 -4.83 21.99
N SER A 4 41.23 -4.93 21.30
CA SER A 4 42.57 -4.78 21.91
C SER A 4 42.77 -3.37 22.50
N GLU A 5 42.41 -2.33 21.77
CA GLU A 5 42.47 -0.95 22.24
C GLU A 5 41.52 -0.69 23.44
N LYS A 6 40.35 -1.32 23.43
CA LYS A 6 39.43 -1.21 24.57
C LYS A 6 39.97 -1.87 25.83
N MET A 7 40.62 -3.02 25.69
CA MET A 7 41.28 -3.69 26.81
C MET A 7 42.43 -2.84 27.40
N GLU A 8 43.22 -2.21 26.54
CA GLU A 8 44.30 -1.33 26.97
C GLU A 8 43.80 -0.07 27.67
N VAL A 9 42.76 0.56 27.15
CA VAL A 9 42.09 1.70 27.79
C VAL A 9 41.57 1.32 29.19
N ARG A 10 40.96 0.16 29.34
CA ARG A 10 40.46 -0.33 30.63
C ARG A 10 41.60 -0.56 31.64
N ARG A 11 42.69 -1.16 31.18
CA ARG A 11 43.88 -1.40 32.02
C ARG A 11 44.45 -0.07 32.53
N MET A 12 44.72 0.88 31.64
CA MET A 12 45.27 2.18 32.00
C MET A 12 44.35 2.98 32.95
N TYR A 13 43.04 2.85 32.79
CA TYR A 13 42.06 3.46 33.69
C TYR A 13 42.13 2.85 35.11
N GLN A 14 42.28 1.54 35.23
CA GLN A 14 42.47 0.83 36.51
C GLN A 14 43.79 1.23 37.18
N GLU A 15 44.83 1.58 36.40
CA GLU A 15 46.11 2.13 36.86
C GLU A 15 46.02 3.61 37.27
N GLY A 16 44.83 4.22 37.25
CA GLY A 16 44.57 5.58 37.71
C GLY A 16 44.70 6.67 36.66
N VAL A 17 44.87 6.33 35.37
CA VAL A 17 44.98 7.33 34.30
C VAL A 17 43.61 7.97 34.03
N SER A 18 43.55 9.30 34.02
CA SER A 18 42.32 10.05 33.83
C SER A 18 41.73 9.89 32.41
N ILE A 19 40.38 9.98 32.28
CA ILE A 19 39.68 9.93 30.99
C ILE A 19 40.23 10.97 29.99
N SER A 20 40.61 12.14 30.46
CA SER A 20 41.19 13.18 29.61
C SER A 20 42.57 12.80 29.07
N GLU A 21 43.38 12.12 29.87
CA GLU A 21 44.70 11.64 29.47
C GLU A 21 44.59 10.43 28.54
N LEU A 22 43.66 9.50 28.81
CA LEU A 22 43.35 8.38 27.92
C LEU A 22 42.88 8.85 26.54
N SER A 23 42.05 9.89 26.49
CA SER A 23 41.59 10.49 25.23
C SER A 23 42.76 11.07 24.42
N ARG A 24 43.72 11.75 25.10
CA ARG A 24 44.91 12.28 24.43
C ARG A 24 45.85 11.18 23.91
N ARG A 25 46.07 10.14 24.70
CA ARG A 25 47.00 9.04 24.33
C ARG A 25 46.44 8.14 23.22
N THR A 26 45.14 7.91 23.22
CA THR A 26 44.50 7.01 22.26
C THR A 26 43.94 7.71 21.02
N GLY A 27 43.84 9.04 21.02
CA GLY A 27 43.24 9.82 19.95
C GLY A 27 41.70 9.68 19.85
N HIS A 28 41.07 8.97 20.78
CA HIS A 28 39.61 8.79 20.79
C HIS A 28 38.89 9.83 21.65
N ASP A 29 37.67 10.20 21.26
CA ASP A 29 36.82 11.14 21.98
C ASP A 29 36.59 10.70 23.45
N ARG A 30 36.52 11.65 24.38
CA ARG A 30 36.28 11.40 25.81
C ARG A 30 34.96 10.63 26.06
N LYS A 31 33.94 10.83 25.21
CA LYS A 31 32.67 10.14 25.31
C LYS A 31 32.82 8.64 24.99
N THR A 32 33.66 8.33 23.99
CA THR A 32 34.00 6.94 23.61
C THR A 32 34.79 6.25 24.73
N ILE A 33 35.82 6.93 25.29
CA ILE A 33 36.60 6.40 26.41
C ILE A 33 35.73 6.15 27.63
N ARG A 34 34.84 7.11 27.98
CA ARG A 34 33.91 6.97 29.11
C ARG A 34 32.98 5.78 28.95
N LYS A 35 32.49 5.55 27.73
CA LYS A 35 31.64 4.40 27.42
C LYS A 35 32.35 3.07 27.61
N VAL A 36 33.62 2.97 27.17
CA VAL A 36 34.44 1.75 27.31
C VAL A 36 34.74 1.42 28.76
N VAL A 37 35.00 2.44 29.58
CA VAL A 37 35.24 2.29 31.01
C VAL A 37 33.95 1.88 31.75
N GLN A 38 32.81 2.51 31.45
CA GLN A 38 31.52 2.20 32.07
C GLN A 38 31.01 0.78 31.71
N GLU A 39 31.26 0.28 30.52
CA GLU A 39 30.90 -1.09 30.12
C GLU A 39 31.57 -2.16 31.02
N GLN A 40 32.64 -1.84 31.73
CA GLN A 40 33.28 -2.74 32.68
C GLN A 40 32.64 -2.70 34.07
N GLU A 41 32.15 -1.54 34.51
CA GLU A 41 31.47 -1.40 35.79
C GLU A 41 30.06 -2.06 35.75
N ASP A 42 29.40 -2.03 34.59
CA ASP A 42 28.09 -2.62 34.37
C ASP A 42 28.14 -4.14 34.13
N GLY A 43 29.33 -4.75 33.94
CA GLY A 43 29.48 -6.19 33.67
C GLY A 43 29.10 -7.11 34.85
N LYS A 44 28.56 -6.60 35.94
CA LYS A 44 28.07 -7.33 37.12
C LYS A 44 26.66 -6.95 37.58
N LYS A 45 25.97 -6.05 36.88
CA LYS A 45 24.54 -5.85 37.15
C LYS A 45 23.73 -6.58 36.09
N PRO A 46 22.85 -7.52 36.49
CA PRO A 46 21.79 -7.94 35.57
C PRO A 46 21.08 -6.64 35.15
N LEU A 47 20.92 -6.43 33.86
CA LEU A 47 20.08 -5.35 33.33
C LEU A 47 18.81 -5.33 34.18
N SER A 48 18.76 -4.41 35.15
CA SER A 48 17.51 -4.14 35.84
C SER A 48 16.55 -3.73 34.76
N GLY A 49 15.74 -4.68 34.34
CA GLY A 49 14.65 -4.42 33.43
C GLY A 49 13.87 -3.26 34.02
N THR A 50 14.11 -2.06 33.49
CA THR A 50 13.07 -1.05 33.55
C THR A 50 11.85 -1.79 33.07
N LYS A 51 10.88 -2.06 33.98
CA LYS A 51 9.59 -2.61 33.62
C LYS A 51 9.11 -1.77 32.46
N ARG A 52 9.25 -2.31 31.22
CA ARG A 52 8.73 -1.64 30.01
C ARG A 52 7.28 -1.39 30.33
N LYS A 53 6.89 -0.13 30.52
CA LYS A 53 5.47 0.24 30.62
C LYS A 53 4.80 -0.51 29.50
N GLY A 54 3.80 -1.34 29.82
CA GLY A 54 3.14 -2.21 28.87
C GLY A 54 2.81 -1.42 27.61
N SER A 55 3.10 -1.98 26.44
CA SER A 55 2.82 -1.31 25.18
C SER A 55 1.35 -0.91 25.16
N LYS A 56 1.03 0.34 24.79
CA LYS A 56 -0.37 0.78 24.60
C LYS A 56 -1.16 -0.16 23.69
N LEU A 57 -0.46 -0.95 22.86
CA LEU A 57 -1.04 -1.92 21.94
C LEU A 57 -1.43 -3.24 22.64
N GLU A 58 -0.97 -3.50 23.85
CA GLU A 58 -1.10 -4.82 24.49
C GLU A 58 -2.56 -5.31 24.56
N SER A 59 -3.47 -4.45 24.98
CA SER A 59 -4.89 -4.79 25.06
C SER A 59 -5.57 -4.98 23.69
N TYR A 60 -4.98 -4.47 22.62
CA TYR A 60 -5.53 -4.55 21.26
C TYR A 60 -4.93 -5.68 20.42
N LYS A 61 -3.83 -6.31 20.86
CA LYS A 61 -3.18 -7.40 20.13
C LYS A 61 -4.11 -8.53 19.71
N PRO A 62 -4.99 -9.07 20.61
CA PRO A 62 -5.92 -10.14 20.22
C PRO A 62 -6.85 -9.73 19.08
N TYR A 63 -7.35 -8.49 19.11
CA TYR A 63 -8.18 -7.94 18.04
C TYR A 63 -7.40 -7.84 16.72
N VAL A 64 -6.17 -7.30 16.75
CA VAL A 64 -5.30 -7.19 15.57
C VAL A 64 -5.03 -8.56 14.97
N GLU A 65 -4.68 -9.56 15.77
CA GLU A 65 -4.46 -10.94 15.30
C GLU A 65 -5.71 -11.53 14.68
N GLN A 66 -6.87 -11.34 15.29
CA GLN A 66 -8.14 -11.81 14.73
C GLN A 66 -8.41 -11.17 13.36
N ARG A 67 -8.24 -9.85 13.23
CA ARG A 67 -8.42 -9.14 11.96
C ARG A 67 -7.46 -9.64 10.89
N MET A 68 -6.20 -9.90 11.25
CA MET A 68 -5.21 -10.45 10.33
C MET A 68 -5.55 -11.88 9.88
N ARG A 69 -6.08 -12.73 10.76
CA ARG A 69 -6.59 -14.07 10.41
C ARG A 69 -7.76 -14.01 9.41
N PHE A 70 -8.60 -13.00 9.51
CA PHE A 70 -9.67 -12.71 8.53
C PHE A 70 -9.17 -12.02 7.25
N GLY A 71 -7.83 -11.92 7.05
CA GLY A 71 -7.23 -11.39 5.83
C GLY A 71 -7.08 -9.88 5.79
N VAL A 72 -7.40 -9.14 6.85
CA VAL A 72 -7.19 -7.70 6.92
C VAL A 72 -5.73 -7.43 7.26
N LEU A 73 -4.90 -7.16 6.25
CA LEU A 73 -3.45 -6.92 6.41
C LEU A 73 -3.07 -5.43 6.31
N ASN A 74 -4.03 -4.54 6.10
CA ASN A 74 -3.79 -3.10 6.01
C ASN A 74 -3.71 -2.48 7.41
N ALA A 75 -2.50 -2.00 7.78
CA ALA A 75 -2.26 -1.42 9.09
C ALA A 75 -3.03 -0.11 9.34
N GLU A 76 -3.29 0.69 8.30
CA GLU A 76 -4.06 1.94 8.44
C GLU A 76 -5.53 1.66 8.78
N ARG A 77 -6.10 0.63 8.14
CA ARG A 77 -7.46 0.18 8.45
C ARG A 77 -7.57 -0.32 9.88
N ILE A 78 -6.66 -1.23 10.28
CA ILE A 78 -6.65 -1.76 11.66
C ILE A 78 -6.42 -0.63 12.67
N LEU A 79 -5.55 0.34 12.36
CA LEU A 79 -5.31 1.49 13.22
C LEU A 79 -6.58 2.32 13.46
N ARG A 80 -7.39 2.55 12.42
CA ARG A 80 -8.69 3.25 12.58
C ARG A 80 -9.62 2.45 13.48
N GLU A 81 -9.78 1.15 13.21
CA GLU A 81 -10.66 0.26 14.01
C GLU A 81 -10.27 0.24 15.48
N ILE A 82 -8.98 0.17 15.85
CA ILE A 82 -8.53 0.18 17.24
C ILE A 82 -8.55 1.59 17.87
N ARG A 83 -8.43 2.67 17.08
CA ARG A 83 -8.60 4.04 17.57
C ARG A 83 -10.04 4.32 18.00
N GLU A 84 -11.03 3.81 17.29
CA GLU A 84 -12.44 3.84 17.69
C GLU A 84 -12.67 3.12 19.02
N GLN A 85 -11.84 2.12 19.33
CA GLN A 85 -11.83 1.40 20.61
C GLN A 85 -10.97 2.08 21.70
N GLY A 86 -10.39 3.27 21.42
CA GLY A 86 -9.62 4.05 22.39
C GLY A 86 -8.09 3.92 22.29
N TYR A 87 -7.53 3.31 21.25
CA TYR A 87 -6.09 3.23 21.07
C TYR A 87 -5.46 4.60 20.75
N THR A 88 -4.49 5.04 21.56
CA THR A 88 -3.81 6.33 21.43
C THR A 88 -2.36 6.22 20.92
N GLY A 89 -1.94 5.02 20.51
CA GLY A 89 -0.58 4.79 20.04
C GLY A 89 -0.38 5.09 18.56
N GLY A 90 0.88 5.05 18.12
CA GLY A 90 1.27 5.31 16.74
C GLY A 90 1.18 4.08 15.85
N ILE A 91 1.11 4.32 14.54
CA ILE A 91 1.06 3.27 13.51
C ILE A 91 2.35 2.43 13.45
N THR A 92 3.50 2.99 13.81
CA THR A 92 4.79 2.29 13.77
C THR A 92 4.76 1.06 14.68
N VAL A 93 4.28 1.22 15.93
CA VAL A 93 4.16 0.12 16.89
C VAL A 93 3.20 -0.97 16.38
N LEU A 94 2.10 -0.58 15.74
CA LEU A 94 1.17 -1.50 15.13
C LEU A 94 1.82 -2.26 13.96
N ARG A 95 2.54 -1.57 13.07
CA ARG A 95 3.24 -2.18 11.94
C ARG A 95 4.33 -3.16 12.38
N GLU A 96 5.10 -2.81 13.41
CA GLU A 96 6.11 -3.69 14.01
C GLU A 96 5.47 -4.97 14.58
N PHE A 97 4.35 -4.86 15.26
CA PHE A 97 3.61 -6.01 15.76
C PHE A 97 3.04 -6.88 14.63
N MET A 98 2.47 -6.27 13.59
CA MET A 98 1.87 -6.99 12.46
C MET A 98 2.91 -7.64 11.54
N HIS A 99 4.14 -7.12 11.50
CA HIS A 99 5.16 -7.56 10.55
C HIS A 99 5.46 -9.07 10.62
N PRO A 100 5.76 -9.67 11.80
CA PRO A 100 6.03 -11.12 11.91
C PRO A 100 4.79 -11.99 11.68
N LEU A 101 3.58 -11.43 11.81
CA LEU A 101 2.32 -12.15 11.63
C LEU A 101 1.87 -12.19 10.16
N ARG A 102 2.52 -11.44 9.28
CA ARG A 102 2.19 -11.42 7.86
C ARG A 102 2.64 -12.71 7.16
N PRO A 103 1.80 -13.32 6.30
CA PRO A 103 2.23 -14.45 5.50
C PRO A 103 3.39 -14.05 4.59
N VAL A 104 4.41 -14.91 4.51
CA VAL A 104 5.55 -14.69 3.60
C VAL A 104 5.08 -14.90 2.17
N VAL A 105 4.90 -13.80 1.45
CA VAL A 105 4.55 -13.82 0.03
C VAL A 105 5.83 -13.60 -0.78
N SER A 106 6.22 -14.62 -1.55
CA SER A 106 7.34 -14.51 -2.49
C SER A 106 7.07 -13.41 -3.53
N ALA A 107 7.88 -12.37 -3.54
CA ALA A 107 7.78 -11.28 -4.51
C ALA A 107 8.30 -11.76 -5.86
N LYS A 108 7.40 -11.95 -6.85
CA LYS A 108 7.82 -12.20 -8.23
C LYS A 108 8.30 -10.89 -8.87
N ALA A 109 9.52 -10.88 -9.39
CA ALA A 109 10.06 -9.73 -10.12
C ALA A 109 9.17 -9.40 -11.33
N THR A 110 8.67 -8.17 -11.40
CA THR A 110 7.83 -7.69 -12.49
C THR A 110 8.55 -6.57 -13.23
N ARG A 111 8.81 -6.76 -14.53
CA ARG A 111 9.34 -5.67 -15.37
C ARG A 111 8.24 -4.64 -15.57
N ARG A 112 8.45 -3.43 -15.08
CA ARG A 112 7.51 -2.32 -15.24
C ARG A 112 7.66 -1.75 -16.65
N PHE A 113 6.52 -1.50 -17.29
CA PHE A 113 6.44 -0.82 -18.58
C PHE A 113 6.12 0.65 -18.34
N GLU A 114 6.98 1.55 -18.77
CA GLU A 114 6.77 3.00 -18.67
C GLU A 114 6.31 3.54 -20.04
N THR A 115 5.46 4.57 -19.99
CA THR A 115 4.90 5.26 -21.17
C THR A 115 5.13 6.76 -21.03
N GLY A 116 5.20 7.49 -22.14
CA GLY A 116 5.30 8.95 -22.12
C GLY A 116 4.00 9.64 -21.68
N PRO A 117 4.07 10.98 -21.46
CA PRO A 117 2.89 11.78 -21.11
C PRO A 117 1.80 11.65 -22.18
N GLY A 118 0.54 11.49 -21.74
CA GLY A 118 -0.62 11.38 -22.64
C GLY A 118 -0.65 10.16 -23.57
N GLU A 119 0.31 9.24 -23.49
CA GLU A 119 0.35 8.08 -24.37
C GLU A 119 -0.66 6.99 -24.01
N GLN A 120 -0.84 6.73 -22.72
CA GLN A 120 -1.71 5.64 -22.29
C GLN A 120 -2.40 5.93 -20.96
N ALA A 121 -3.66 5.55 -20.88
CA ALA A 121 -4.36 5.31 -19.62
C ALA A 121 -4.76 3.84 -19.50
N GLN A 122 -5.04 3.40 -18.27
CA GLN A 122 -5.57 2.08 -17.96
C GLN A 122 -6.88 2.24 -17.23
N ILE A 123 -7.89 1.44 -17.61
CA ILE A 123 -9.17 1.36 -16.91
C ILE A 123 -9.38 -0.01 -16.30
N ASP A 124 -10.09 -0.05 -15.19
CA ASP A 124 -10.43 -1.26 -14.45
C ASP A 124 -11.78 -1.13 -13.75
N LEU A 125 -12.41 -2.26 -13.51
CA LEU A 125 -13.66 -2.37 -12.80
C LEU A 125 -13.47 -3.27 -11.57
N GLY A 126 -13.85 -2.78 -10.41
CA GLY A 126 -13.82 -3.53 -9.17
C GLY A 126 -15.21 -3.73 -8.60
N ALA A 127 -15.57 -4.95 -8.26
CA ALA A 127 -16.82 -5.24 -7.54
C ALA A 127 -16.64 -4.97 -6.05
N PHE A 128 -17.58 -4.24 -5.45
CA PHE A 128 -17.58 -3.83 -4.06
C PHE A 128 -18.91 -4.23 -3.41
N PRO A 129 -18.96 -5.38 -2.73
CA PRO A 129 -20.18 -5.82 -2.05
C PRO A 129 -20.44 -4.97 -0.80
N TYR A 130 -21.71 -4.68 -0.56
CA TYR A 130 -22.17 -3.98 0.64
C TYR A 130 -23.54 -4.54 1.08
N ILE A 131 -23.98 -4.13 2.26
CA ILE A 131 -25.31 -4.45 2.78
C ILE A 131 -26.11 -3.15 2.77
N ASP A 132 -27.26 -3.16 2.12
CA ASP A 132 -28.17 -2.01 2.08
C ASP A 132 -28.91 -1.82 3.42
N THR A 133 -29.67 -0.74 3.53
CA THR A 133 -30.46 -0.41 4.74
C THR A 133 -31.53 -1.43 5.08
N GLU A 134 -31.92 -2.26 4.11
CA GLU A 134 -32.90 -3.34 4.26
C GLU A 134 -32.24 -4.67 4.65
N GLY A 135 -30.89 -4.72 4.75
CA GLY A 135 -30.14 -5.93 5.05
C GLY A 135 -29.80 -6.80 3.83
N ASN A 136 -30.13 -6.36 2.60
CA ASN A 136 -29.86 -7.11 1.40
C ASN A 136 -28.41 -6.93 0.94
N ARG A 137 -27.82 -8.01 0.42
CA ARG A 137 -26.48 -7.96 -0.16
C ARG A 137 -26.56 -7.35 -1.57
N ARG A 138 -25.87 -6.23 -1.76
CA ARG A 138 -25.77 -5.50 -3.03
C ARG A 138 -24.31 -5.40 -3.47
N THR A 139 -24.10 -4.97 -4.70
CA THR A 139 -22.76 -4.71 -5.25
C THR A 139 -22.77 -3.36 -5.96
N LEU A 140 -21.85 -2.49 -5.56
CA LEU A 140 -21.44 -1.34 -6.36
C LEU A 140 -20.20 -1.72 -7.17
N TRP A 141 -20.05 -1.06 -8.30
CA TRP A 141 -18.87 -1.23 -9.15
C TRP A 141 -18.00 0.03 -9.06
N CYS A 142 -16.73 -0.12 -8.80
CA CYS A 142 -15.77 0.96 -8.85
C CYS A 142 -15.15 0.99 -10.24
N PHE A 143 -15.45 2.02 -11.02
CA PHE A 143 -14.70 2.34 -12.23
C PHE A 143 -13.45 3.10 -11.80
N ALA A 144 -12.29 2.67 -12.31
CA ALA A 144 -11.02 3.33 -12.06
C ALA A 144 -10.34 3.62 -13.40
N MET A 145 -9.76 4.82 -13.55
CA MET A 145 -8.89 5.18 -14.68
C MET A 145 -7.60 5.81 -14.15
N VAL A 146 -6.45 5.28 -14.57
CA VAL A 146 -5.13 5.79 -14.18
C VAL A 146 -4.35 6.21 -15.42
N LEU A 147 -3.80 7.43 -15.40
CA LEU A 147 -2.85 7.87 -16.40
C LEU A 147 -1.51 7.17 -16.20
N SER A 148 -1.04 6.47 -17.23
CA SER A 148 0.12 5.57 -17.10
C SER A 148 1.43 6.29 -16.78
N TYR A 149 1.59 7.56 -17.12
CA TYR A 149 2.77 8.38 -16.85
C TYR A 149 2.69 9.05 -15.47
N SER A 150 1.72 9.95 -15.26
CA SER A 150 1.58 10.74 -14.03
C SER A 150 1.13 9.93 -12.82
N ARG A 151 0.50 8.77 -13.05
CA ARG A 151 -0.20 7.95 -12.03
C ARG A 151 -1.42 8.64 -11.45
N MET A 152 -1.87 9.72 -12.05
CA MET A 152 -3.09 10.39 -11.65
C MET A 152 -4.27 9.45 -11.83
N LEU A 153 -5.12 9.37 -10.81
CA LEU A 153 -6.18 8.39 -10.68
C LEU A 153 -7.53 9.07 -10.61
N TYR A 154 -8.46 8.63 -11.42
CA TYR A 154 -9.89 8.92 -11.33
C TYR A 154 -10.63 7.68 -10.84
N LEU A 155 -11.59 7.87 -9.96
CA LEU A 155 -12.44 6.83 -9.39
C LEU A 155 -13.88 7.30 -9.37
N GLU A 156 -14.79 6.41 -9.73
CA GLU A 156 -16.24 6.64 -9.66
C GLU A 156 -16.95 5.33 -9.33
N PHE A 157 -17.88 5.37 -8.38
CA PHE A 157 -18.73 4.22 -8.10
C PHE A 157 -19.99 4.27 -8.97
N ILE A 158 -20.25 3.19 -9.66
CA ILE A 158 -21.37 3.03 -10.59
C ILE A 158 -22.27 1.89 -10.14
N LYS A 159 -23.56 1.99 -10.45
CA LYS A 159 -24.58 1.02 -10.01
C LYS A 159 -24.48 -0.32 -10.72
N ALA A 160 -24.02 -0.32 -11.97
CA ALA A 160 -23.91 -1.51 -12.79
C ALA A 160 -22.65 -1.50 -13.64
N SER A 161 -22.12 -2.67 -13.99
CA SER A 161 -20.96 -2.83 -14.87
C SER A 161 -21.37 -3.04 -16.35
N ASP A 162 -22.49 -2.46 -16.74
CA ASP A 162 -22.94 -2.47 -18.14
C ASP A 162 -22.23 -1.39 -18.98
N GLN A 163 -22.41 -1.45 -20.28
CA GLN A 163 -21.75 -0.56 -21.23
C GLN A 163 -22.09 0.92 -20.99
N LEU A 164 -23.35 1.23 -20.69
CA LEU A 164 -23.79 2.62 -20.49
C LEU A 164 -23.10 3.27 -19.29
N HIS A 165 -23.09 2.60 -18.13
CA HIS A 165 -22.46 3.12 -16.92
C HIS A 165 -20.95 3.24 -17.09
N ILE A 166 -20.30 2.27 -17.77
CA ILE A 166 -18.85 2.33 -18.01
C ILE A 166 -18.50 3.49 -18.94
N LEU A 167 -19.24 3.71 -20.03
CA LEU A 167 -18.97 4.81 -20.96
C LEU A 167 -19.25 6.17 -20.32
N GLN A 168 -20.26 6.26 -19.46
CA GLN A 168 -20.53 7.46 -18.68
C GLN A 168 -19.37 7.80 -17.73
N ALA A 169 -18.89 6.81 -16.96
CA ALA A 169 -17.75 6.98 -16.06
C ALA A 169 -16.47 7.31 -16.83
N LEU A 170 -16.27 6.69 -18.01
CA LEU A 170 -15.13 7.00 -18.87
C LEU A 170 -15.18 8.44 -19.38
N ARG A 171 -16.36 8.94 -19.77
CA ARG A 171 -16.55 10.35 -20.13
C ARG A 171 -16.18 11.28 -18.98
N ASN A 172 -16.73 11.02 -17.79
CA ASN A 172 -16.44 11.80 -16.60
C ASN A 172 -14.94 11.80 -16.25
N ALA A 173 -14.26 10.67 -16.44
CA ALA A 173 -12.81 10.57 -16.26
C ALA A 173 -12.02 11.43 -17.26
N LEU A 174 -12.42 11.44 -18.54
CA LEU A 174 -11.78 12.27 -19.56
C LEU A 174 -11.99 13.76 -19.28
N GLU A 175 -13.17 14.16 -18.81
CA GLU A 175 -13.48 15.52 -18.36
C GLU A 175 -12.62 15.90 -17.14
N PHE A 176 -12.51 15.00 -16.15
CA PHE A 176 -11.67 15.22 -14.95
C PHE A 176 -10.19 15.42 -15.29
N PHE A 177 -9.66 14.67 -16.26
CA PHE A 177 -8.27 14.81 -16.70
C PHE A 177 -8.05 15.97 -17.65
N GLU A 178 -9.12 16.66 -18.07
CA GLU A 178 -9.10 17.73 -19.07
C GLU A 178 -8.35 17.33 -20.35
N GLY A 179 -8.47 16.05 -20.72
CA GLY A 179 -7.76 15.54 -21.89
C GLY A 179 -7.99 14.06 -22.18
N VAL A 180 -7.60 13.68 -23.39
CA VAL A 180 -7.78 12.32 -23.90
C VAL A 180 -6.41 11.68 -24.16
N PRO A 181 -6.06 10.53 -23.54
CA PRO A 181 -4.84 9.82 -23.82
C PRO A 181 -4.89 9.16 -25.22
N LYS A 182 -3.75 9.00 -25.87
CA LYS A 182 -3.69 8.34 -27.21
C LYS A 182 -4.26 6.92 -27.19
N THR A 183 -4.08 6.19 -26.10
CA THR A 183 -4.58 4.82 -25.97
C THR A 183 -5.20 4.57 -24.60
N ILE A 184 -6.28 3.80 -24.58
CA ILE A 184 -6.91 3.34 -23.33
C ILE A 184 -6.85 1.82 -23.27
N LEU A 185 -6.16 1.29 -22.27
CA LEU A 185 -6.01 -0.14 -22.03
C LEU A 185 -7.11 -0.62 -21.07
N SER A 186 -7.92 -1.58 -21.50
CA SER A 186 -8.97 -2.21 -20.69
C SER A 186 -8.76 -3.72 -20.54
N ASP A 187 -9.49 -4.32 -19.61
CA ASP A 187 -9.67 -5.77 -19.58
C ASP A 187 -10.59 -6.23 -20.71
N ASN A 188 -10.63 -7.55 -20.91
CA ASN A 188 -11.56 -8.19 -21.83
C ASN A 188 -12.96 -8.31 -21.21
N CYS A 189 -13.50 -7.22 -20.67
CA CYS A 189 -14.86 -7.23 -20.12
C CYS A 189 -15.90 -7.17 -21.22
N ALA A 190 -16.94 -7.99 -21.11
CA ALA A 190 -17.99 -8.13 -22.13
C ALA A 190 -18.67 -6.81 -22.56
N PRO A 191 -18.84 -5.80 -21.69
CA PRO A 191 -19.37 -4.50 -22.11
C PRO A 191 -18.49 -3.72 -23.11
N LEU A 192 -17.19 -4.03 -23.20
CA LEU A 192 -16.25 -3.34 -24.09
C LEU A 192 -15.71 -4.24 -25.21
N VAL A 193 -15.54 -5.54 -24.94
CA VAL A 193 -14.89 -6.51 -25.82
C VAL A 193 -15.83 -7.66 -26.11
N LEU A 194 -16.09 -7.93 -27.39
CA LEU A 194 -16.85 -9.10 -27.85
C LEU A 194 -15.97 -10.36 -27.83
N SER A 195 -14.77 -10.27 -28.40
CA SER A 195 -13.80 -11.37 -28.43
C SER A 195 -12.36 -10.85 -28.44
N ASN A 196 -11.42 -11.67 -27.97
CA ASN A 196 -9.98 -11.40 -28.05
C ASN A 196 -9.25 -12.73 -28.21
N ASP A 197 -8.61 -12.94 -29.38
CA ASP A 197 -7.88 -14.16 -29.72
C ASP A 197 -6.52 -14.32 -29.00
N GLY A 198 -6.07 -13.27 -28.32
CA GLY A 198 -4.74 -13.25 -27.66
C GLY A 198 -3.56 -13.08 -28.60
N HIS A 199 -3.79 -13.07 -29.93
CA HIS A 199 -2.78 -12.94 -30.98
C HIS A 199 -2.72 -11.54 -31.59
N GLY A 200 -3.65 -10.68 -31.22
CA GLY A 200 -3.68 -9.27 -31.63
C GLY A 200 -4.96 -8.82 -32.27
N HIS A 201 -5.87 -9.76 -32.54
CA HIS A 201 -7.21 -9.42 -33.03
C HIS A 201 -8.19 -9.30 -31.86
N VAL A 202 -8.88 -8.16 -31.78
CA VAL A 202 -9.88 -7.85 -30.74
C VAL A 202 -11.12 -7.33 -31.43
N ASP A 203 -12.25 -8.03 -31.22
CA ASP A 203 -13.56 -7.56 -31.62
C ASP A 203 -14.15 -6.72 -30.49
N TRP A 204 -14.33 -5.46 -30.77
CA TRP A 204 -14.85 -4.49 -29.81
C TRP A 204 -16.37 -4.34 -29.93
N GLN A 205 -17.02 -3.99 -28.84
CA GLN A 205 -18.40 -3.55 -28.89
C GLN A 205 -18.55 -2.30 -29.79
N PRO A 206 -19.47 -2.28 -30.76
CA PRO A 206 -19.60 -1.19 -31.73
C PRO A 206 -19.76 0.19 -31.08
N VAL A 207 -20.58 0.30 -30.05
CA VAL A 207 -20.81 1.56 -29.33
C VAL A 207 -19.54 2.05 -28.65
N TYR A 208 -18.70 1.14 -28.14
CA TYR A 208 -17.40 1.52 -27.57
C TYR A 208 -16.42 2.01 -28.64
N LEU A 209 -16.41 1.39 -29.83
CA LEU A 209 -15.60 1.86 -30.95
C LEU A 209 -16.03 3.26 -31.43
N ASP A 210 -17.32 3.51 -31.49
CA ASP A 210 -17.84 4.83 -31.89
C ASP A 210 -17.50 5.89 -30.83
N PHE A 211 -17.61 5.53 -29.54
CA PHE A 211 -17.15 6.38 -28.45
C PHE A 211 -15.64 6.69 -28.57
N ALA A 212 -14.80 5.67 -28.83
CA ALA A 212 -13.36 5.84 -28.98
C ALA A 212 -13.03 6.74 -30.18
N LYS A 213 -13.71 6.60 -31.30
CA LYS A 213 -13.56 7.47 -32.47
C LYS A 213 -13.97 8.92 -32.17
N TYR A 214 -15.09 9.10 -31.45
CA TYR A 214 -15.58 10.43 -31.08
C TYR A 214 -14.56 11.20 -30.23
N TYR A 215 -13.98 10.54 -29.21
CA TYR A 215 -12.98 11.16 -28.33
C TYR A 215 -11.56 11.12 -28.89
N GLY A 216 -11.29 10.35 -29.93
CA GLY A 216 -9.98 10.32 -30.62
C GLY A 216 -8.90 9.47 -29.93
N PHE A 217 -9.27 8.40 -29.23
CA PHE A 217 -8.31 7.46 -28.67
C PHE A 217 -8.37 6.07 -29.32
N VAL A 218 -7.30 5.30 -29.19
CA VAL A 218 -7.23 3.91 -29.67
C VAL A 218 -7.49 2.96 -28.50
N PRO A 219 -8.55 2.14 -28.53
CA PRO A 219 -8.77 1.13 -27.51
C PRO A 219 -7.73 0.00 -27.61
N LYS A 220 -7.26 -0.47 -26.46
CA LYS A 220 -6.38 -1.63 -26.33
C LYS A 220 -6.91 -2.58 -25.29
N ALA A 221 -6.89 -3.89 -25.59
CA ALA A 221 -7.25 -4.94 -24.64
C ALA A 221 -6.01 -5.61 -24.05
N CYS A 222 -6.11 -6.03 -22.79
CA CYS A 222 -5.10 -6.87 -22.18
C CYS A 222 -5.06 -8.23 -22.89
N LYS A 223 -3.85 -8.80 -23.04
CA LYS A 223 -3.76 -10.18 -23.51
C LYS A 223 -4.46 -11.11 -22.53
N PRO A 224 -5.28 -12.06 -23.03
CA PRO A 224 -5.92 -13.05 -22.16
C PRO A 224 -4.91 -13.75 -21.24
N TYR A 225 -5.30 -14.04 -20.01
CA TYR A 225 -4.46 -14.71 -18.99
C TYR A 225 -3.16 -13.99 -18.58
N ARG A 226 -2.96 -12.73 -18.99
CA ARG A 226 -1.82 -11.90 -18.58
C ARG A 226 -2.27 -10.68 -17.77
N SER A 227 -2.80 -10.90 -16.59
CA SER A 227 -3.21 -9.84 -15.64
C SER A 227 -2.07 -8.85 -15.30
N ARG A 228 -0.81 -9.28 -15.43
CA ARG A 228 0.37 -8.45 -15.13
C ARG A 228 0.53 -7.20 -16.01
N THR A 229 -0.14 -7.11 -17.15
CA THR A 229 -0.12 -5.91 -18.01
C THR A 229 -0.81 -4.71 -17.37
N LYS A 230 -1.67 -4.91 -16.41
CA LYS A 230 -2.51 -3.92 -15.70
C LYS A 230 -2.02 -3.52 -14.30
N GLY A 231 -0.78 -3.83 -13.97
CA GLY A 231 -0.25 -3.63 -12.62
C GLY A 231 -0.24 -2.18 -12.08
N LYS A 232 -0.61 -1.19 -12.92
CA LYS A 232 -0.70 0.22 -12.53
C LYS A 232 -2.03 0.55 -11.85
N ILE A 233 -3.12 -0.13 -12.22
CA ILE A 233 -4.48 0.16 -11.75
C ILE A 233 -5.02 -0.85 -10.70
N GLU A 234 -4.53 -2.09 -10.70
CA GLU A 234 -4.95 -3.11 -9.71
C GLU A 234 -4.70 -2.68 -8.25
N ARG A 235 -3.58 -1.95 -8.01
CA ARG A 235 -3.21 -1.48 -6.68
C ARG A 235 -4.16 -0.43 -6.11
N PRO A 236 -4.58 0.61 -6.83
CA PRO A 236 -5.57 1.57 -6.37
C PRO A 236 -6.90 0.90 -5.96
N ILE A 237 -7.47 0.05 -6.79
CA ILE A 237 -8.73 -0.64 -6.47
C ILE A 237 -8.60 -1.50 -5.22
N ARG A 238 -7.49 -2.26 -5.10
CA ARG A 238 -7.22 -3.04 -3.89
C ARG A 238 -7.07 -2.13 -2.66
N TYR A 239 -6.35 -1.02 -2.79
CA TYR A 239 -6.17 -0.08 -1.70
C TYR A 239 -7.50 0.49 -1.20
N ILE A 240 -8.41 0.85 -2.10
CA ILE A 240 -9.75 1.33 -1.74
C ILE A 240 -10.51 0.23 -1.01
N ARG A 241 -10.53 -1.00 -1.56
CA ARG A 241 -11.21 -2.14 -0.94
C ARG A 241 -10.67 -2.44 0.45
N ASP A 242 -9.36 -2.40 0.62
CA ASP A 242 -8.71 -2.79 1.87
C ASP A 242 -8.70 -1.65 2.91
N SER A 243 -8.79 -0.38 2.47
CA SER A 243 -8.58 0.78 3.32
C SER A 243 -9.82 1.59 3.61
N PHE A 244 -10.69 1.77 2.61
CA PHE A 244 -11.79 2.72 2.69
C PHE A 244 -13.17 2.07 2.60
N TRP A 245 -13.27 0.86 2.01
CA TRP A 245 -14.57 0.28 1.75
C TRP A 245 -15.30 -0.05 3.05
N PRO A 246 -16.40 0.64 3.38
CA PRO A 246 -17.26 0.27 4.50
C PRO A 246 -18.08 -0.97 4.17
N THR A 247 -18.68 -1.57 5.18
CA THR A 247 -19.54 -2.74 5.00
C THR A 247 -21.00 -2.37 4.75
N ALA A 248 -21.38 -1.12 5.03
CA ALA A 248 -22.73 -0.60 4.83
C ALA A 248 -22.67 0.84 4.28
N PHE A 249 -23.58 1.16 3.36
CA PHE A 249 -23.77 2.49 2.78
C PHE A 249 -25.24 2.88 2.83
N VAL A 250 -25.49 4.20 2.83
CA VAL A 250 -26.84 4.74 2.74
C VAL A 250 -27.22 4.95 1.27
N ASP A 251 -26.37 5.62 0.49
CA ASP A 251 -26.58 5.79 -0.94
C ASP A 251 -25.27 5.98 -1.74
N LEU A 252 -25.39 6.09 -3.06
CA LEU A 252 -24.25 6.25 -3.98
C LEU A 252 -23.58 7.63 -3.84
N ALA A 253 -24.32 8.68 -3.47
CA ALA A 253 -23.78 10.02 -3.34
C ALA A 253 -22.81 10.15 -2.14
N GLU A 254 -22.94 9.29 -1.14
CA GLU A 254 -22.00 9.26 0.00
C GLU A 254 -20.65 8.66 -0.35
N VAL A 255 -20.56 7.95 -1.48
CA VAL A 255 -19.37 7.18 -1.86
C VAL A 255 -18.56 7.89 -2.94
N ASN A 256 -19.17 8.70 -3.78
CA ASN A 256 -18.57 9.50 -4.84
C ASN A 256 -18.29 10.93 -4.37
#